data_75d4d984e2d414a0c47bbf21e4829b6e
#
_entry.id   75d4d984e2d414a0c47bbf21e4829b6e
#
_cell.length_a   1.000
_cell.length_b   1.000
_cell.length_c   1.000
_cell.angle_alpha   90.00
_cell.angle_beta   90.00
_cell.angle_gamma   90.00
#
_symmetry.space_group_name_H-M   'P 1'
#
loop_
_entity.id
_entity.type
_entity.pdbx_description
1 polymer ?
#
loop_
_entity_poly.entity_id
_entity_poly.type
_entity_poly.pdbx_seq_one_letter_code
_entity_poly.pdbx_strand_id
1 'polypeptide(L)'
;STLMRSSAASDVYKRQEAKVEQKIEKMFSGDKINMTENRAVLHVALRNRDNTPIYVDGKDVMPEVNRVLAKIRDFSEAVRLGEFKGHTGKKLTNIVNIGIGGSDLGPKMAVEALKKYWAKDVNCYFISNIDGTACAEVLNKVDPETTLFIVCSKTFTTIETLTNARTCRRWLVEALGEHAVAKHFVAVSTNAEEVAKFGIDVENMFEFWNFVGGRYSVWSAIGLIVALAVGYDNFEKMLTGAFEMDKHFKTTEPAKNIPVILALLSVWYNNFFGIRNHVVVPYDQYLTYLPAYLQQLVMESNGKSVDLDNQFVKYQTSPVIFGGPGTDVQHSFFQMLHQGTSFVPCDFIVPAISHNEIGDHQEILLANILAQSEALMKGKTVKEAAAELKAAGKSKEEVAKLKKYKSFHGNRPSNTVVFKKIDAYTLGMLVAMYEHKTFVEGIIWNINSFDQMGVELGKQMALNILPELQGNKENVKHDSSTSALIALIKRLRK
;
A
#
# COMPACT_ATOMS: atom_id res chain seq x y z
N SER A 1 25.98 12.71 -20.82
CA SER A 1 25.63 11.69 -21.83
C SER A 1 26.46 10.41 -21.70
N THR A 2 27.70 10.48 -21.24
CA THR A 2 28.58 9.31 -21.07
C THR A 2 28.20 8.48 -19.82
N LEU A 3 27.81 9.13 -18.73
CA LEU A 3 27.30 8.47 -17.52
C LEU A 3 25.98 7.71 -17.78
N MET A 4 25.06 8.28 -18.59
CA MET A 4 23.83 7.60 -18.97
C MET A 4 24.08 6.35 -19.83
N ARG A 5 25.09 6.35 -20.71
CA ARG A 5 25.40 5.17 -21.54
C ARG A 5 26.04 4.04 -20.76
N SER A 6 26.88 4.33 -19.78
CA SER A 6 27.48 3.30 -18.91
C SER A 6 26.46 2.69 -17.95
N SER A 7 25.49 3.49 -17.44
CA SER A 7 24.41 3.00 -16.59
C SER A 7 23.46 2.08 -17.35
N ALA A 8 23.00 2.48 -18.55
CA ALA A 8 22.12 1.66 -19.36
C ALA A 8 22.73 0.29 -19.70
N ALA A 9 24.04 0.24 -20.02
CA ALA A 9 24.73 -1.02 -20.27
C ALA A 9 24.85 -1.89 -19.01
N SER A 10 25.16 -1.30 -17.85
CA SER A 10 25.20 -2.01 -16.57
C SER A 10 23.83 -2.54 -16.16
N ASP A 11 22.78 -1.77 -16.38
CA ASP A 11 21.41 -2.15 -16.05
C ASP A 11 20.89 -3.27 -16.94
N VAL A 12 21.20 -3.24 -18.24
CA VAL A 12 20.89 -4.32 -19.18
C VAL A 12 21.61 -5.61 -18.78
N TYR A 13 22.91 -5.52 -18.44
CA TYR A 13 23.68 -6.68 -18.01
C TYR A 13 23.12 -7.33 -16.76
N LYS A 14 22.84 -6.54 -15.71
CA LYS A 14 22.27 -7.05 -14.46
C LYS A 14 20.89 -7.69 -14.66
N ARG A 15 20.09 -7.13 -15.52
CA ARG A 15 18.78 -7.67 -15.85
C ARG A 15 18.89 -9.02 -16.58
N GLN A 16 19.80 -9.14 -17.53
CA GLN A 16 20.04 -10.40 -18.24
C GLN A 16 20.60 -11.48 -17.31
N GLU A 17 21.55 -11.11 -16.43
CA GLU A 17 22.08 -12.00 -15.41
C GLU A 17 20.99 -12.46 -14.44
N ALA A 18 20.11 -11.57 -13.99
CA ALA A 18 19.00 -11.87 -13.10
C ALA A 18 17.85 -12.63 -13.78
N LYS A 19 17.86 -12.79 -15.10
CA LYS A 19 16.83 -13.50 -15.88
C LYS A 19 15.41 -12.94 -15.61
N VAL A 20 15.26 -11.64 -15.64
CA VAL A 20 14.01 -10.94 -15.26
C VAL A 20 12.84 -11.44 -16.08
N GLU A 21 12.97 -11.59 -17.41
CA GLU A 21 11.89 -12.06 -18.27
C GLU A 21 11.42 -13.47 -17.90
N GLN A 22 12.33 -14.39 -17.62
CA GLN A 22 11.99 -15.74 -17.21
C GLN A 22 11.25 -15.78 -15.86
N LYS A 23 11.61 -14.87 -14.94
CA LYS A 23 10.90 -14.74 -13.65
C LYS A 23 9.51 -14.12 -13.81
N ILE A 24 9.35 -13.18 -14.74
CA ILE A 24 8.04 -12.63 -15.11
C ILE A 24 7.16 -13.76 -15.67
N GLU A 25 7.64 -14.55 -16.63
CA GLU A 25 6.91 -15.69 -17.16
C GLU A 25 6.46 -16.66 -16.06
N LYS A 26 7.34 -16.98 -15.12
CA LYS A 26 7.04 -17.86 -13.99
C LYS A 26 5.92 -17.33 -13.09
N MET A 27 5.87 -16.00 -12.86
CA MET A 27 4.74 -15.42 -12.12
C MET A 27 3.41 -15.64 -12.85
N PHE A 28 3.38 -15.33 -14.14
CA PHE A 28 2.14 -15.41 -14.94
C PHE A 28 1.72 -16.85 -15.29
N SER A 29 2.64 -17.82 -15.24
CA SER A 29 2.33 -19.23 -15.49
C SER A 29 1.77 -19.97 -14.26
N GLY A 30 1.88 -19.38 -13.06
CA GLY A 30 1.45 -20.01 -11.82
C GLY A 30 2.52 -20.83 -11.12
N ASP A 31 3.78 -20.67 -11.51
CA ASP A 31 4.91 -21.30 -10.82
C ASP A 31 5.00 -20.82 -9.36
N LYS A 32 5.45 -21.72 -8.47
CA LYS A 32 5.58 -21.43 -7.03
C LYS A 32 6.83 -20.60 -6.73
N ILE A 33 6.80 -19.33 -7.16
CA ILE A 33 7.94 -18.40 -7.01
C ILE A 33 8.11 -17.86 -5.58
N ASN A 34 7.12 -17.99 -4.70
CA ASN A 34 7.28 -17.81 -3.26
C ASN A 34 7.83 -19.09 -2.64
N MET A 35 9.14 -19.25 -2.72
CA MET A 35 9.82 -20.51 -2.40
C MET A 35 9.76 -20.86 -0.92
N THR A 36 9.85 -19.87 -0.02
CA THR A 36 9.87 -20.09 1.44
C THR A 36 8.54 -20.62 1.98
N GLU A 37 7.43 -20.34 1.30
CA GLU A 37 6.09 -20.83 1.64
C GLU A 37 5.55 -21.86 0.64
N ASN A 38 6.33 -22.21 -0.40
CA ASN A 38 5.94 -23.13 -1.49
C ASN A 38 4.61 -22.75 -2.15
N ARG A 39 4.44 -21.47 -2.52
CA ARG A 39 3.21 -20.92 -3.08
C ARG A 39 3.44 -20.24 -4.43
N ALA A 40 2.45 -20.30 -5.30
CA ALA A 40 2.37 -19.42 -6.44
C ALA A 40 2.11 -17.96 -5.97
N VAL A 41 2.33 -16.99 -6.86
CA VAL A 41 2.08 -15.57 -6.61
C VAL A 41 1.20 -15.06 -7.73
N LEU A 42 -0.11 -15.02 -7.48
CA LEU A 42 -1.12 -14.83 -8.52
C LEU A 42 -2.12 -13.70 -8.21
N HIS A 43 -1.66 -12.59 -7.62
CA HIS A 43 -2.47 -11.37 -7.62
C HIS A 43 -2.83 -10.92 -9.04
N VAL A 44 -2.02 -11.25 -10.05
CA VAL A 44 -2.30 -11.03 -11.47
C VAL A 44 -3.50 -11.83 -12.00
N ALA A 45 -3.80 -13.01 -11.44
CA ALA A 45 -4.97 -13.80 -11.82
C ALA A 45 -6.28 -13.10 -11.43
N LEU A 46 -6.29 -12.36 -10.31
CA LEU A 46 -7.49 -11.64 -9.82
C LEU A 46 -7.95 -10.54 -10.78
N ARG A 47 -7.07 -10.07 -11.62
CA ARG A 47 -7.31 -8.99 -12.58
C ARG A 47 -7.14 -9.42 -14.04
N ASN A 48 -7.02 -10.72 -14.29
CA ASN A 48 -6.96 -11.30 -15.63
C ASN A 48 -8.32 -11.16 -16.34
N ARG A 49 -8.42 -10.19 -17.26
CA ARG A 49 -9.68 -9.89 -17.98
C ARG A 49 -9.83 -10.69 -19.26
N ASP A 50 -8.76 -11.30 -19.79
CA ASP A 50 -8.83 -12.20 -20.95
C ASP A 50 -9.32 -13.60 -20.55
N ASN A 51 -9.46 -13.87 -19.25
CA ASN A 51 -9.89 -15.15 -18.69
C ASN A 51 -9.06 -16.35 -19.20
N THR A 52 -7.80 -16.12 -19.59
CA THR A 52 -6.89 -17.20 -19.97
C THR A 52 -6.62 -18.10 -18.76
N PRO A 53 -6.67 -19.43 -18.91
CA PRO A 53 -6.42 -20.36 -17.83
C PRO A 53 -5.02 -20.15 -17.19
N ILE A 54 -4.95 -20.22 -15.87
CA ILE A 54 -3.70 -20.19 -15.10
C ILE A 54 -3.72 -21.39 -14.17
N TYR A 55 -2.68 -22.23 -14.27
CA TYR A 55 -2.65 -23.50 -13.56
C TYR A 55 -1.72 -23.45 -12.34
N VAL A 56 -2.23 -23.92 -11.20
CA VAL A 56 -1.45 -24.19 -9.98
C VAL A 56 -1.69 -25.64 -9.58
N ASP A 57 -0.62 -26.41 -9.48
CA ASP A 57 -0.70 -27.86 -9.20
C ASP A 57 -1.69 -28.61 -10.14
N GLY A 58 -1.73 -28.21 -11.40
CA GLY A 58 -2.61 -28.81 -12.42
C GLY A 58 -4.07 -28.35 -12.38
N LYS A 59 -4.47 -27.49 -11.45
CA LYS A 59 -5.82 -26.92 -11.37
C LYS A 59 -5.86 -25.51 -11.91
N ASP A 60 -6.78 -25.22 -12.84
CA ASP A 60 -7.07 -23.87 -13.29
C ASP A 60 -7.70 -23.06 -12.14
N VAL A 61 -7.10 -21.90 -11.82
CA VAL A 61 -7.57 -21.03 -10.73
C VAL A 61 -8.65 -20.05 -11.18
N MET A 62 -8.81 -19.80 -12.49
CA MET A 62 -9.69 -18.76 -13.00
C MET A 62 -11.17 -18.98 -12.72
N PRO A 63 -11.73 -20.21 -12.77
CA PRO A 63 -13.14 -20.45 -12.39
C PRO A 63 -13.46 -19.97 -10.96
N GLU A 64 -12.59 -20.26 -9.99
CA GLU A 64 -12.78 -19.83 -8.62
C GLU A 64 -12.62 -18.32 -8.46
N VAL A 65 -11.65 -17.72 -9.14
CA VAL A 65 -11.47 -16.25 -9.16
C VAL A 65 -12.74 -15.58 -9.64
N ASN A 66 -13.28 -16.04 -10.78
CA ASN A 66 -14.50 -15.47 -11.35
C ASN A 66 -15.72 -15.67 -10.45
N ARG A 67 -15.84 -16.82 -9.77
CA ARG A 67 -16.91 -17.09 -8.81
C ARG A 67 -16.90 -16.07 -7.66
N VAL A 68 -15.72 -15.79 -7.10
CA VAL A 68 -15.59 -14.82 -6.00
C VAL A 68 -15.84 -13.38 -6.49
N LEU A 69 -15.36 -13.02 -7.68
CA LEU A 69 -15.65 -11.71 -8.28
C LEU A 69 -17.15 -11.51 -8.53
N ALA A 70 -17.85 -12.54 -9.01
CA ALA A 70 -19.30 -12.51 -9.16
C ALA A 70 -20.01 -12.34 -7.81
N LYS A 71 -19.57 -13.05 -6.77
CA LYS A 71 -20.11 -12.89 -5.41
C LYS A 71 -19.89 -11.48 -4.86
N ILE A 72 -18.72 -10.87 -5.09
CA ILE A 72 -18.45 -9.47 -4.72
C ILE A 72 -19.42 -8.53 -5.45
N ARG A 73 -19.63 -8.73 -6.75
CA ARG A 73 -20.56 -7.94 -7.53
C ARG A 73 -21.98 -8.03 -6.96
N ASP A 74 -22.50 -9.23 -6.89
CA ASP A 74 -23.90 -9.49 -6.51
C ASP A 74 -24.18 -8.96 -5.08
N PHE A 75 -23.25 -9.18 -4.14
CA PHE A 75 -23.37 -8.67 -2.79
C PHE A 75 -23.26 -7.13 -2.70
N SER A 76 -22.27 -6.55 -3.38
CA SER A 76 -22.08 -5.09 -3.35
C SER A 76 -23.26 -4.36 -3.98
N GLU A 77 -23.84 -4.89 -5.05
CA GLU A 77 -25.06 -4.35 -5.67
C GLU A 77 -26.25 -4.48 -4.74
N ALA A 78 -26.48 -5.65 -4.12
CA ALA A 78 -27.59 -5.86 -3.20
C ALA A 78 -27.54 -4.91 -1.99
N VAL A 79 -26.35 -4.66 -1.41
CA VAL A 79 -26.18 -3.69 -0.31
C VAL A 79 -26.46 -2.27 -0.81
N ARG A 80 -25.88 -1.87 -1.95
CA ARG A 80 -26.03 -0.52 -2.50
C ARG A 80 -27.45 -0.19 -2.93
N LEU A 81 -28.19 -1.16 -3.45
CA LEU A 81 -29.60 -1.03 -3.82
C LEU A 81 -30.52 -1.11 -2.59
N GLY A 82 -30.02 -1.56 -1.45
CA GLY A 82 -30.80 -1.75 -0.22
C GLY A 82 -31.68 -3.02 -0.26
N GLU A 83 -31.31 -4.00 -1.06
CA GLU A 83 -31.89 -5.34 -1.08
C GLU A 83 -31.35 -6.17 0.09
N PHE A 84 -30.02 -6.14 0.32
CA PHE A 84 -29.42 -6.64 1.53
C PHE A 84 -29.52 -5.56 2.63
N LYS A 85 -30.27 -5.87 3.68
CA LYS A 85 -30.66 -4.92 4.76
C LYS A 85 -30.13 -5.38 6.12
N GLY A 86 -29.95 -4.43 7.01
CA GLY A 86 -29.69 -4.67 8.42
C GLY A 86 -30.86 -5.40 9.12
N HIS A 87 -30.64 -5.81 10.37
CA HIS A 87 -31.58 -6.59 11.18
C HIS A 87 -32.95 -5.91 11.33
N THR A 88 -32.99 -4.58 11.43
CA THR A 88 -34.20 -3.79 11.53
C THR A 88 -34.89 -3.49 10.20
N GLY A 89 -34.36 -4.00 9.09
CA GLY A 89 -34.85 -3.74 7.74
C GLY A 89 -34.36 -2.42 7.13
N LYS A 90 -33.52 -1.65 7.83
CA LYS A 90 -32.89 -0.43 7.29
C LYS A 90 -31.78 -0.76 6.29
N LYS A 91 -31.57 0.15 5.33
CA LYS A 91 -30.44 0.10 4.40
C LYS A 91 -29.11 0.27 5.16
N LEU A 92 -28.10 -0.51 4.78
CA LEU A 92 -26.75 -0.40 5.32
C LEU A 92 -25.98 0.69 4.57
N THR A 93 -25.67 1.77 5.26
CA THR A 93 -25.03 2.96 4.70
C THR A 93 -23.64 3.23 5.30
N ASN A 94 -23.34 2.65 6.46
CA ASN A 94 -22.02 2.73 7.09
C ASN A 94 -21.30 1.42 6.91
N ILE A 95 -20.19 1.43 6.19
CA ILE A 95 -19.37 0.26 5.90
C ILE A 95 -18.06 0.37 6.68
N VAL A 96 -17.82 -0.56 7.59
CA VAL A 96 -16.65 -0.57 8.48
C VAL A 96 -15.76 -1.76 8.12
N ASN A 97 -14.57 -1.48 7.60
CA ASN A 97 -13.55 -2.50 7.35
C ASN A 97 -12.71 -2.72 8.61
N ILE A 98 -12.66 -3.94 9.10
CA ILE A 98 -11.84 -4.35 10.24
C ILE A 98 -10.73 -5.27 9.73
N GLY A 99 -9.51 -4.75 9.65
CA GLY A 99 -8.36 -5.49 9.12
C GLY A 99 -7.08 -4.74 9.41
N ILE A 100 -5.93 -5.40 9.32
CA ILE A 100 -4.63 -4.80 9.58
C ILE A 100 -3.64 -5.09 8.44
N GLY A 101 -2.64 -4.25 8.25
CA GLY A 101 -1.64 -4.41 7.20
C GLY A 101 -2.26 -4.41 5.80
N GLY A 102 -2.07 -5.49 5.03
CA GLY A 102 -2.62 -5.61 3.68
C GLY A 102 -4.15 -5.63 3.61
N SER A 103 -4.82 -5.99 4.70
CA SER A 103 -6.29 -5.94 4.81
C SER A 103 -6.83 -4.53 5.16
N ASP A 104 -5.96 -3.55 5.37
CA ASP A 104 -6.31 -2.15 5.64
C ASP A 104 -5.73 -1.20 4.59
N LEU A 105 -4.39 -1.21 4.40
CA LEU A 105 -3.68 -0.18 3.65
C LEU A 105 -4.09 -0.09 2.18
N GLY A 106 -4.20 -1.24 1.48
CA GLY A 106 -4.63 -1.29 0.08
C GLY A 106 -6.08 -0.81 -0.09
N PRO A 107 -7.05 -1.40 0.62
CA PRO A 107 -8.44 -0.96 0.59
C PRO A 107 -8.63 0.51 0.97
N LYS A 108 -8.00 0.99 2.04
CA LYS A 108 -8.09 2.38 2.49
C LYS A 108 -7.55 3.35 1.46
N MET A 109 -6.40 3.04 0.87
CA MET A 109 -5.81 3.83 -0.20
C MET A 109 -6.75 3.88 -1.41
N ALA A 110 -7.31 2.75 -1.85
CA ALA A 110 -8.19 2.69 -3.02
C ALA A 110 -9.53 3.39 -2.78
N VAL A 111 -10.14 3.20 -1.60
CA VAL A 111 -11.39 3.86 -1.21
C VAL A 111 -11.22 5.38 -1.20
N GLU A 112 -10.14 5.91 -0.58
CA GLU A 112 -9.91 7.36 -0.55
C GLU A 112 -9.55 7.91 -1.94
N ALA A 113 -8.72 7.19 -2.72
CA ALA A 113 -8.35 7.59 -4.07
C ALA A 113 -9.57 7.71 -5.00
N LEU A 114 -10.59 6.91 -4.77
CA LEU A 114 -11.82 6.89 -5.57
C LEU A 114 -13.01 7.59 -4.91
N LYS A 115 -12.76 8.42 -3.90
CA LYS A 115 -13.83 9.08 -3.11
C LYS A 115 -14.82 9.89 -3.95
N LYS A 116 -14.38 10.45 -5.07
CA LYS A 116 -15.27 11.14 -6.02
C LYS A 116 -16.38 10.25 -6.57
N TYR A 117 -16.16 8.94 -6.59
CA TYR A 117 -17.10 7.94 -7.13
C TYR A 117 -17.93 7.24 -6.05
N TRP A 118 -17.80 7.63 -4.78
CA TRP A 118 -18.63 7.05 -3.71
C TRP A 118 -20.11 7.30 -3.97
N ALA A 119 -20.92 6.32 -3.61
CA ALA A 119 -22.34 6.55 -3.50
C ALA A 119 -22.61 7.62 -2.43
N LYS A 120 -23.57 8.52 -2.69
CA LYS A 120 -23.84 9.67 -1.82
C LYS A 120 -24.30 9.28 -0.40
N ASP A 121 -24.87 8.09 -0.27
CA ASP A 121 -25.43 7.54 0.95
C ASP A 121 -24.54 6.46 1.60
N VAL A 122 -23.31 6.27 1.12
CA VAL A 122 -22.35 5.30 1.66
C VAL A 122 -21.20 6.04 2.36
N ASN A 123 -20.92 5.64 3.61
CA ASN A 123 -19.76 6.09 4.37
C ASN A 123 -18.85 4.91 4.67
N CYS A 124 -17.56 5.07 4.43
CA CYS A 124 -16.56 4.02 4.67
C CYS A 124 -15.67 4.40 5.86
N TYR A 125 -15.45 3.43 6.74
CA TYR A 125 -14.60 3.55 7.93
C TYR A 125 -13.62 2.38 8.00
N PHE A 126 -12.51 2.59 8.69
CA PHE A 126 -11.45 1.60 8.82
C PHE A 126 -11.02 1.48 10.28
N ILE A 127 -11.00 0.25 10.80
CA ILE A 127 -10.50 -0.08 12.12
C ILE A 127 -9.34 -1.06 11.94
N SER A 128 -8.11 -0.61 12.16
CA SER A 128 -6.91 -1.42 11.95
C SER A 128 -6.06 -1.54 13.23
N ASN A 129 -5.89 -0.45 13.97
CA ASN A 129 -5.06 -0.45 15.17
C ASN A 129 -5.75 -1.15 16.34
N ILE A 130 -4.96 -1.86 17.15
CA ILE A 130 -5.44 -2.47 18.42
C ILE A 130 -5.67 -1.44 19.53
N ASP A 131 -5.22 -0.20 19.38
CA ASP A 131 -5.59 0.90 20.26
C ASP A 131 -7.12 1.07 20.26
N GLY A 132 -7.74 0.95 21.44
CA GLY A 132 -9.19 1.04 21.59
C GLY A 132 -9.80 2.33 21.04
N THR A 133 -9.02 3.41 20.94
CA THR A 133 -9.43 4.68 20.31
C THR A 133 -9.86 4.46 18.85
N ALA A 134 -9.20 3.53 18.14
CA ALA A 134 -9.57 3.24 16.74
C ALA A 134 -11.00 2.70 16.60
N CYS A 135 -11.45 1.83 17.53
CA CYS A 135 -12.82 1.37 17.58
C CYS A 135 -13.78 2.47 18.08
N ALA A 136 -13.45 3.13 19.19
CA ALA A 136 -14.30 4.13 19.82
C ALA A 136 -14.66 5.27 18.86
N GLU A 137 -13.66 5.81 18.15
CA GLU A 137 -13.85 6.90 17.19
C GLU A 137 -14.73 6.54 15.98
N VAL A 138 -14.76 5.28 15.58
CA VAL A 138 -15.65 4.80 14.52
C VAL A 138 -17.04 4.54 15.08
N LEU A 139 -17.15 3.80 16.19
CA LEU A 139 -18.45 3.44 16.79
C LEU A 139 -19.25 4.65 17.23
N ASN A 140 -18.61 5.74 17.62
CA ASN A 140 -19.26 7.02 17.95
C ASN A 140 -19.85 7.76 16.72
N LYS A 141 -19.47 7.35 15.49
CA LYS A 141 -19.91 8.01 14.24
C LYS A 141 -20.98 7.23 13.48
N VAL A 142 -21.20 5.97 13.85
CA VAL A 142 -22.07 5.05 13.10
C VAL A 142 -23.28 4.61 13.92
N ASP A 143 -24.38 4.34 13.23
CA ASP A 143 -25.61 3.81 13.82
C ASP A 143 -25.63 2.28 13.67
N PRO A 144 -25.85 1.50 14.75
CA PRO A 144 -25.88 0.04 14.68
C PRO A 144 -26.89 -0.50 13.67
N GLU A 145 -28.04 0.13 13.50
CA GLU A 145 -29.07 -0.33 12.57
C GLU A 145 -28.68 -0.21 11.08
N THR A 146 -27.70 0.65 10.76
CA THR A 146 -27.28 0.96 9.38
C THR A 146 -25.83 0.61 9.08
N THR A 147 -25.16 -0.13 9.97
CA THR A 147 -23.73 -0.42 9.86
C THR A 147 -23.47 -1.86 9.42
N LEU A 148 -22.62 -2.03 8.40
CA LEU A 148 -22.06 -3.31 7.96
C LEU A 148 -20.57 -3.38 8.34
N PHE A 149 -20.18 -4.43 9.04
CA PHE A 149 -18.79 -4.72 9.38
C PHE A 149 -18.22 -5.79 8.45
N ILE A 150 -17.03 -5.53 7.87
CA ILE A 150 -16.27 -6.48 7.06
C ILE A 150 -15.04 -6.90 7.85
N VAL A 151 -15.02 -8.14 8.33
CA VAL A 151 -13.88 -8.69 9.10
C VAL A 151 -12.89 -9.34 8.14
N CYS A 152 -11.78 -8.66 7.90
CA CYS A 152 -10.75 -9.05 6.94
C CYS A 152 -9.57 -9.72 7.65
N SER A 153 -9.55 -11.06 7.72
CA SER A 153 -8.46 -11.84 8.29
C SER A 153 -8.33 -13.18 7.58
N LYS A 154 -7.18 -13.42 6.93
CA LYS A 154 -6.94 -14.60 6.11
C LYS A 154 -7.20 -15.90 6.88
N THR A 155 -6.62 -16.04 8.06
CA THR A 155 -6.75 -17.21 8.93
C THR A 155 -7.89 -17.11 9.95
N PHE A 156 -8.50 -15.91 10.05
CA PHE A 156 -9.45 -15.55 11.10
C PHE A 156 -8.92 -15.76 12.53
N THR A 157 -7.60 -15.55 12.71
CA THR A 157 -6.89 -15.73 13.99
C THR A 157 -6.03 -14.52 14.37
N THR A 158 -5.95 -13.49 13.51
CA THR A 158 -5.14 -12.28 13.78
C THR A 158 -5.69 -11.57 15.01
N ILE A 159 -4.88 -11.46 16.06
CA ILE A 159 -5.32 -10.99 17.38
C ILE A 159 -5.90 -9.58 17.34
N GLU A 160 -5.25 -8.65 16.62
CA GLU A 160 -5.69 -7.26 16.49
C GLU A 160 -7.06 -7.19 15.80
N THR A 161 -7.20 -7.85 14.65
CA THR A 161 -8.45 -7.87 13.87
C THR A 161 -9.59 -8.49 14.67
N LEU A 162 -9.37 -9.65 15.31
CA LEU A 162 -10.43 -10.31 16.05
C LEU A 162 -10.79 -9.60 17.36
N THR A 163 -9.83 -8.95 18.02
CA THR A 163 -10.13 -8.15 19.21
C THR A 163 -11.02 -6.96 18.83
N ASN A 164 -10.68 -6.23 17.77
CA ASN A 164 -11.49 -5.13 17.23
C ASN A 164 -12.87 -5.63 16.77
N ALA A 165 -12.93 -6.75 16.06
CA ALA A 165 -14.18 -7.34 15.58
C ALA A 165 -15.10 -7.74 16.75
N ARG A 166 -14.55 -8.36 17.82
CA ARG A 166 -15.32 -8.71 19.03
C ARG A 166 -15.84 -7.46 19.76
N THR A 167 -15.08 -6.37 19.77
CA THR A 167 -15.53 -5.09 20.33
C THR A 167 -16.71 -4.52 19.54
N CYS A 168 -16.60 -4.50 18.20
CA CYS A 168 -17.70 -4.04 17.34
C CYS A 168 -18.93 -4.96 17.45
N ARG A 169 -18.71 -6.29 17.55
CA ARG A 169 -19.79 -7.26 17.73
C ARG A 169 -20.54 -7.05 19.05
N ARG A 170 -19.83 -6.85 20.15
CA ARG A 170 -20.45 -6.56 21.45
C ARG A 170 -21.30 -5.30 21.38
N TRP A 171 -20.76 -4.22 20.82
CA TRP A 171 -21.48 -2.97 20.62
C TRP A 171 -22.76 -3.17 19.79
N LEU A 172 -22.72 -3.96 18.71
CA LEU A 172 -23.90 -4.27 17.91
C LEU A 172 -24.93 -5.10 18.69
N VAL A 173 -24.46 -6.15 19.40
CA VAL A 173 -25.33 -7.05 20.18
C VAL A 173 -26.01 -6.32 21.34
N GLU A 174 -25.31 -5.42 22.01
CA GLU A 174 -25.90 -4.57 23.07
C GLU A 174 -27.03 -3.70 22.52
N ALA A 175 -26.95 -3.25 21.27
CA ALA A 175 -27.98 -2.40 20.66
C ALA A 175 -29.14 -3.20 20.03
N LEU A 176 -28.84 -4.31 19.33
CA LEU A 176 -29.79 -4.99 18.42
C LEU A 176 -30.00 -6.48 18.74
N GLY A 177 -29.27 -7.04 19.71
CA GLY A 177 -29.33 -8.46 20.05
C GLY A 177 -28.47 -9.36 19.19
N GLU A 178 -28.31 -10.60 19.61
CA GLU A 178 -27.38 -11.59 19.02
C GLU A 178 -27.71 -11.91 17.56
N HIS A 179 -28.99 -11.99 17.20
CA HIS A 179 -29.46 -12.33 15.84
C HIS A 179 -29.08 -11.27 14.79
N ALA A 180 -28.70 -10.05 15.21
CA ALA A 180 -28.29 -8.99 14.31
C ALA A 180 -26.94 -9.30 13.64
N VAL A 181 -26.07 -10.09 14.26
CA VAL A 181 -24.71 -10.40 13.76
C VAL A 181 -24.77 -10.95 12.34
N ALA A 182 -25.67 -11.86 12.03
CA ALA A 182 -25.81 -12.50 10.71
C ALA A 182 -26.17 -11.48 9.57
N LYS A 183 -26.71 -10.31 9.91
CA LYS A 183 -27.12 -9.27 8.96
C LYS A 183 -26.18 -8.06 8.93
N HIS A 184 -25.27 -7.96 9.88
CA HIS A 184 -24.38 -6.81 10.04
C HIS A 184 -22.89 -7.15 9.94
N PHE A 185 -22.54 -8.42 9.87
CA PHE A 185 -21.16 -8.88 9.73
C PHE A 185 -20.99 -9.76 8.50
N VAL A 186 -19.92 -9.49 7.75
CA VAL A 186 -19.42 -10.36 6.69
C VAL A 186 -17.92 -10.60 6.92
N ALA A 187 -17.40 -11.70 6.39
CA ALA A 187 -15.99 -12.05 6.57
C ALA A 187 -15.27 -12.15 5.23
N VAL A 188 -14.00 -11.74 5.22
CA VAL A 188 -13.05 -12.05 4.15
C VAL A 188 -11.99 -12.96 4.75
N SER A 189 -12.05 -14.26 4.45
CA SER A 189 -11.23 -15.27 5.11
C SER A 189 -11.08 -16.53 4.25
N THR A 190 -10.18 -17.43 4.68
CA THR A 190 -10.05 -18.80 4.18
C THR A 190 -10.54 -19.83 5.20
N ASN A 191 -10.99 -19.41 6.38
CA ASN A 191 -11.31 -20.27 7.52
C ASN A 191 -12.80 -20.18 7.89
N ALA A 192 -13.62 -20.99 7.20
CA ALA A 192 -15.07 -21.01 7.40
C ALA A 192 -15.49 -21.45 8.82
N GLU A 193 -14.70 -22.33 9.47
CA GLU A 193 -15.01 -22.81 10.81
C GLU A 193 -14.93 -21.68 11.85
N GLU A 194 -13.86 -20.90 11.84
CA GLU A 194 -13.69 -19.78 12.77
C GLU A 194 -14.65 -18.61 12.45
N VAL A 195 -15.01 -18.43 11.19
CA VAL A 195 -16.04 -17.47 10.77
C VAL A 195 -17.40 -17.86 11.33
N ALA A 196 -17.79 -19.14 11.21
CA ALA A 196 -19.05 -19.65 11.79
C ALA A 196 -19.07 -19.55 13.32
N LYS A 197 -17.96 -19.86 14.01
CA LYS A 197 -17.85 -19.70 15.48
C LYS A 197 -18.01 -18.24 15.93
N PHE A 198 -17.65 -17.28 15.12
CA PHE A 198 -17.83 -15.86 15.41
C PHE A 198 -19.32 -15.44 15.31
N GLY A 199 -20.14 -16.22 14.62
CA GLY A 199 -21.58 -15.96 14.39
C GLY A 199 -21.86 -15.33 13.03
N ILE A 200 -20.89 -15.32 12.11
CA ILE A 200 -21.08 -14.88 10.73
C ILE A 200 -21.58 -16.07 9.90
N ASP A 201 -22.63 -15.85 9.11
CA ASP A 201 -23.11 -16.84 8.17
C ASP A 201 -22.02 -17.10 7.11
N VAL A 202 -21.66 -18.36 6.88
CA VAL A 202 -20.63 -18.73 5.90
C VAL A 202 -21.01 -18.34 4.47
N GLU A 203 -22.30 -18.19 4.17
CA GLU A 203 -22.74 -17.61 2.89
C GLU A 203 -22.31 -16.14 2.74
N ASN A 204 -22.07 -15.44 3.85
CA ASN A 204 -21.54 -14.09 3.90
C ASN A 204 -20.01 -14.05 4.07
N MET A 205 -19.32 -15.16 3.86
CA MET A 205 -17.87 -15.23 3.82
C MET A 205 -17.38 -15.13 2.36
N PHE A 206 -16.42 -14.25 2.12
CA PHE A 206 -15.73 -14.05 0.84
C PHE A 206 -14.35 -14.67 0.93
N GLU A 207 -14.08 -15.62 0.06
CA GLU A 207 -12.83 -16.35 0.06
C GLU A 207 -11.75 -15.60 -0.73
N PHE A 208 -10.51 -15.88 -0.38
CA PHE A 208 -9.35 -15.59 -1.21
C PHE A 208 -8.28 -16.66 -0.98
N TRP A 209 -7.17 -16.60 -1.72
CA TRP A 209 -6.32 -17.78 -1.87
C TRP A 209 -4.92 -17.59 -1.25
N ASN A 210 -4.24 -18.70 -1.01
CA ASN A 210 -2.88 -18.71 -0.49
C ASN A 210 -1.87 -18.09 -1.46
N PHE A 211 -2.15 -18.08 -2.75
CA PHE A 211 -1.33 -17.45 -3.78
C PHE A 211 -1.49 -15.91 -3.84
N VAL A 212 -2.22 -15.30 -2.91
CA VAL A 212 -2.35 -13.86 -2.78
C VAL A 212 -1.76 -13.41 -1.45
N GLY A 213 -0.69 -12.63 -1.51
CA GLY A 213 -0.10 -11.98 -0.34
C GLY A 213 -0.94 -10.80 0.14
N GLY A 214 -0.91 -10.48 1.45
CA GLY A 214 -1.72 -9.41 2.04
C GLY A 214 -1.53 -8.05 1.36
N ARG A 215 -0.30 -7.60 1.15
CA ARG A 215 0.03 -6.31 0.50
C ARG A 215 -0.27 -6.25 -0.99
N TYR A 216 -0.62 -7.39 -1.61
CA TYR A 216 -1.05 -7.52 -3.01
C TYR A 216 -2.54 -7.86 -3.14
N SER A 217 -3.34 -7.76 -2.05
CA SER A 217 -4.67 -8.36 -1.97
C SER A 217 -5.83 -7.44 -2.32
N VAL A 218 -5.61 -6.17 -2.60
CA VAL A 218 -6.69 -5.21 -2.91
C VAL A 218 -7.57 -5.63 -4.09
N TRP A 219 -7.05 -6.47 -4.96
CA TRP A 219 -7.73 -7.05 -6.13
C TRP A 219 -8.66 -8.21 -5.81
N SER A 220 -8.53 -8.79 -4.61
CA SER A 220 -9.31 -9.93 -4.10
C SER A 220 -10.57 -9.47 -3.36
N ALA A 221 -11.19 -10.39 -2.63
CA ALA A 221 -12.29 -10.07 -1.70
C ALA A 221 -11.92 -9.03 -0.62
N ILE A 222 -10.63 -8.81 -0.35
CA ILE A 222 -10.15 -7.68 0.47
C ILE A 222 -10.62 -6.34 -0.09
N GLY A 223 -10.81 -6.23 -1.42
CA GLY A 223 -11.38 -5.06 -2.08
C GLY A 223 -12.90 -4.94 -2.01
N LEU A 224 -13.61 -5.78 -1.26
CA LEU A 224 -15.06 -5.71 -1.13
C LEU A 224 -15.54 -4.31 -0.69
N ILE A 225 -14.84 -3.67 0.26
CA ILE A 225 -15.17 -2.31 0.67
C ILE A 225 -15.03 -1.29 -0.48
N VAL A 226 -14.10 -1.50 -1.40
CA VAL A 226 -13.97 -0.64 -2.60
C VAL A 226 -15.21 -0.80 -3.48
N ALA A 227 -15.63 -2.04 -3.76
CA ALA A 227 -16.84 -2.31 -4.56
C ALA A 227 -18.11 -1.73 -3.89
N LEU A 228 -18.21 -1.81 -2.56
CA LEU A 228 -19.32 -1.21 -1.79
C LEU A 228 -19.30 0.33 -1.88
N ALA A 229 -18.13 0.94 -1.79
CA ALA A 229 -17.99 2.41 -1.83
C ALA A 229 -18.33 2.99 -3.20
N VAL A 230 -17.68 2.47 -4.26
CA VAL A 230 -17.69 3.08 -5.60
C VAL A 230 -18.55 2.33 -6.63
N GLY A 231 -19.12 1.18 -6.27
CA GLY A 231 -19.84 0.26 -7.16
C GLY A 231 -18.91 -0.73 -7.85
N TYR A 232 -19.47 -1.90 -8.19
CA TYR A 232 -18.70 -2.98 -8.80
C TYR A 232 -18.08 -2.58 -10.15
N ASP A 233 -18.79 -1.81 -10.97
CA ASP A 233 -18.27 -1.34 -12.27
C ASP A 233 -16.97 -0.56 -12.13
N ASN A 234 -16.83 0.28 -11.10
CA ASN A 234 -15.58 0.99 -10.86
C ASN A 234 -14.50 0.06 -10.28
N PHE A 235 -14.89 -0.89 -9.42
CA PHE A 235 -13.95 -1.92 -8.96
C PHE A 235 -13.43 -2.75 -10.14
N GLU A 236 -14.29 -3.15 -11.08
CA GLU A 236 -13.89 -3.88 -12.28
C GLU A 236 -13.02 -3.03 -13.22
N LYS A 237 -13.29 -1.72 -13.35
CA LYS A 237 -12.39 -0.80 -14.09
C LYS A 237 -11.02 -0.72 -13.43
N MET A 238 -10.93 -0.77 -12.10
CA MET A 238 -9.65 -0.82 -11.39
C MET A 238 -8.89 -2.11 -11.72
N LEU A 239 -9.58 -3.27 -11.75
CA LEU A 239 -8.99 -4.53 -12.19
C LEU A 239 -8.53 -4.46 -13.66
N THR A 240 -9.32 -3.84 -14.52
CA THR A 240 -9.01 -3.67 -15.95
C THR A 240 -7.78 -2.80 -16.16
N GLY A 241 -7.66 -1.68 -15.45
CA GLY A 241 -6.47 -0.83 -15.52
C GLY A 241 -5.20 -1.56 -15.07
N ALA A 242 -5.31 -2.33 -14.00
CA ALA A 242 -4.20 -3.16 -13.53
C ALA A 242 -3.82 -4.26 -14.53
N PHE A 243 -4.80 -4.87 -15.17
CA PHE A 243 -4.58 -5.86 -16.23
C PHE A 243 -3.87 -5.27 -17.46
N GLU A 244 -4.19 -4.04 -17.85
CA GLU A 244 -3.46 -3.36 -18.93
C GLU A 244 -1.99 -3.11 -18.56
N MET A 245 -1.71 -2.80 -17.30
CA MET A 245 -0.34 -2.72 -16.82
C MET A 245 0.33 -4.10 -16.77
N ASP A 246 -0.39 -5.17 -16.45
CA ASP A 246 0.13 -6.56 -16.54
C ASP A 246 0.53 -6.93 -17.97
N LYS A 247 -0.31 -6.57 -18.95
CA LYS A 247 0.04 -6.77 -20.37
C LYS A 247 1.27 -5.97 -20.76
N HIS A 248 1.32 -4.68 -20.40
CA HIS A 248 2.50 -3.85 -20.61
C HIS A 248 3.76 -4.48 -20.00
N PHE A 249 3.68 -4.92 -18.75
CA PHE A 249 4.80 -5.54 -18.04
C PHE A 249 5.27 -6.83 -18.69
N LYS A 250 4.34 -7.69 -19.13
CA LYS A 250 4.63 -8.99 -19.73
C LYS A 250 5.17 -8.90 -21.16
N THR A 251 4.68 -7.94 -21.97
CA THR A 251 4.89 -7.97 -23.42
C THR A 251 5.78 -6.85 -23.95
N THR A 252 5.99 -5.77 -23.19
CA THR A 252 6.78 -4.64 -23.66
C THR A 252 8.26 -4.91 -23.54
N GLU A 253 9.01 -4.55 -24.60
CA GLU A 253 10.47 -4.66 -24.57
C GLU A 253 11.03 -3.87 -23.36
N PRO A 254 12.10 -4.34 -22.77
CA PRO A 254 12.60 -3.83 -21.49
C PRO A 254 12.97 -2.36 -21.46
N ALA A 255 13.50 -1.84 -22.58
CA ALA A 255 13.88 -0.43 -22.69
C ALA A 255 12.67 0.54 -22.67
N LYS A 256 11.47 0.01 -22.81
CA LYS A 256 10.20 0.74 -22.77
C LYS A 256 9.25 0.27 -21.64
N ASN A 257 9.65 -0.76 -20.92
CA ASN A 257 8.86 -1.36 -19.85
C ASN A 257 8.97 -0.52 -18.58
N ILE A 258 7.92 0.25 -18.28
CA ILE A 258 7.95 1.25 -17.20
C ILE A 258 8.31 0.63 -15.84
N PRO A 259 7.65 -0.43 -15.33
CA PRO A 259 8.03 -1.09 -14.08
C PRO A 259 9.50 -1.54 -14.04
N VAL A 260 9.99 -2.11 -15.12
CA VAL A 260 11.38 -2.57 -15.23
C VAL A 260 12.37 -1.42 -15.16
N ILE A 261 12.11 -0.32 -15.88
CA ILE A 261 12.95 0.88 -15.86
C ILE A 261 12.99 1.49 -14.45
N LEU A 262 11.84 1.64 -13.81
CA LEU A 262 11.75 2.20 -12.45
C LEU A 262 12.49 1.32 -11.43
N ALA A 263 12.40 0.00 -11.56
CA ALA A 263 13.12 -0.94 -10.70
C ALA A 263 14.64 -0.84 -10.90
N LEU A 264 15.10 -0.79 -12.14
CA LEU A 264 16.52 -0.63 -12.45
C LEU A 264 17.10 0.68 -11.91
N LEU A 265 16.35 1.79 -12.02
CA LEU A 265 16.73 3.08 -11.44
C LEU A 265 16.82 2.99 -9.92
N SER A 266 15.83 2.36 -9.26
CA SER A 266 15.83 2.16 -7.82
C SER A 266 17.02 1.34 -7.34
N VAL A 267 17.30 0.21 -7.97
CA VAL A 267 18.48 -0.64 -7.70
C VAL A 267 19.76 0.15 -7.93
N TRP A 268 19.83 0.93 -9.00
CA TRP A 268 21.02 1.74 -9.32
C TRP A 268 21.30 2.78 -8.23
N TYR A 269 20.28 3.54 -7.80
CA TYR A 269 20.45 4.50 -6.72
C TYR A 269 20.81 3.82 -5.39
N ASN A 270 20.12 2.73 -5.06
CA ASN A 270 20.34 2.04 -3.79
C ASN A 270 21.73 1.38 -3.70
N ASN A 271 22.16 0.67 -4.72
CA ASN A 271 23.35 -0.18 -4.65
C ASN A 271 24.62 0.50 -5.16
N PHE A 272 24.54 1.48 -6.07
CA PHE A 272 25.72 2.14 -6.65
C PHE A 272 25.98 3.52 -6.07
N PHE A 273 24.93 4.21 -5.61
CA PHE A 273 25.06 5.51 -4.96
C PHE A 273 24.86 5.43 -3.44
N GLY A 274 24.51 4.27 -2.91
CA GLY A 274 24.28 4.08 -1.48
C GLY A 274 23.07 4.84 -0.95
N ILE A 275 22.10 5.17 -1.81
CA ILE A 275 20.90 5.92 -1.46
C ILE A 275 19.87 4.94 -0.88
N ARG A 276 19.54 5.09 0.39
CA ARG A 276 18.70 4.14 1.16
C ARG A 276 17.26 4.58 1.34
N ASN A 277 16.82 5.59 0.63
CA ASN A 277 15.50 6.16 0.76
C ASN A 277 14.91 6.51 -0.61
N HIS A 278 13.60 6.61 -0.67
CA HIS A 278 12.84 7.00 -1.86
C HIS A 278 11.58 7.70 -1.40
N VAL A 279 11.30 8.88 -1.94
CA VAL A 279 10.12 9.65 -1.58
C VAL A 279 9.07 9.58 -2.69
N VAL A 280 7.81 9.40 -2.29
CA VAL A 280 6.66 9.41 -3.20
C VAL A 280 5.76 10.59 -2.83
N VAL A 281 5.57 11.51 -3.77
CA VAL A 281 4.85 12.77 -3.56
C VAL A 281 3.71 12.88 -4.58
N PRO A 282 2.51 12.38 -4.25
CA PRO A 282 1.33 12.62 -5.09
C PRO A 282 0.85 14.07 -4.92
N TYR A 283 0.75 14.80 -6.02
CA TYR A 283 0.09 16.11 -6.09
C TYR A 283 -1.39 15.91 -6.43
N ASP A 284 -2.05 15.15 -5.58
CA ASP A 284 -3.48 14.88 -5.59
C ASP A 284 -3.91 14.47 -4.17
N GLN A 285 -4.86 15.20 -3.60
CA GLN A 285 -5.33 14.97 -2.23
C GLN A 285 -5.97 13.59 -2.07
N TYR A 286 -6.62 13.06 -3.10
CA TYR A 286 -7.18 11.71 -3.07
C TYR A 286 -6.12 10.60 -2.98
N LEU A 287 -4.88 10.87 -3.37
CA LEU A 287 -3.77 9.91 -3.26
C LEU A 287 -2.99 10.01 -1.93
N THR A 288 -3.55 10.66 -0.91
CA THR A 288 -2.91 10.85 0.41
C THR A 288 -2.39 9.55 1.03
N TYR A 289 -3.10 8.43 0.87
CA TYR A 289 -2.70 7.14 1.43
C TYR A 289 -1.79 6.30 0.52
N LEU A 290 -1.49 6.75 -0.69
CA LEU A 290 -0.61 6.02 -1.60
C LEU A 290 0.80 5.81 -1.02
N PRO A 291 1.48 6.81 -0.42
CA PRO A 291 2.79 6.60 0.20
C PRO A 291 2.76 5.55 1.33
N ALA A 292 1.73 5.56 2.18
CA ALA A 292 1.58 4.59 3.27
C ALA A 292 1.35 3.16 2.75
N TYR A 293 0.57 3.00 1.68
CA TYR A 293 0.42 1.71 1.00
C TYR A 293 1.76 1.22 0.42
N LEU A 294 2.51 2.10 -0.24
CA LEU A 294 3.80 1.78 -0.84
C LEU A 294 4.87 1.46 0.21
N GLN A 295 4.78 2.01 1.41
CA GLN A 295 5.64 1.61 2.53
C GLN A 295 5.54 0.11 2.79
N GLN A 296 4.33 -0.42 2.92
CA GLN A 296 4.14 -1.85 3.10
C GLN A 296 4.52 -2.62 1.84
N LEU A 297 4.03 -2.20 0.68
CA LEU A 297 4.30 -2.90 -0.58
C LEU A 297 5.80 -3.11 -0.82
N VAL A 298 6.60 -2.06 -0.70
CA VAL A 298 8.03 -2.11 -1.03
C VAL A 298 8.86 -2.66 0.13
N MET A 299 8.69 -2.12 1.34
CA MET A 299 9.59 -2.46 2.46
C MET A 299 9.33 -3.85 3.02
N GLU A 300 8.08 -4.31 3.09
CA GLU A 300 7.77 -5.68 3.53
C GLU A 300 8.16 -6.71 2.46
N SER A 301 8.06 -6.37 1.17
CA SER A 301 8.48 -7.25 0.08
C SER A 301 10.00 -7.38 0.01
N ASN A 302 10.71 -6.27 0.01
CA ASN A 302 12.13 -6.23 -0.36
C ASN A 302 13.07 -5.91 0.81
N GLY A 303 12.55 -5.62 2.01
CA GLY A 303 13.34 -5.48 3.23
C GLY A 303 13.84 -6.83 3.74
N LYS A 304 14.69 -7.51 2.96
CA LYS A 304 15.17 -8.87 3.22
C LYS A 304 16.69 -8.90 3.34
N SER A 305 17.20 -9.78 4.20
CA SER A 305 18.63 -9.98 4.44
C SER A 305 19.14 -11.33 3.96
N VAL A 306 18.27 -12.18 3.41
CA VAL A 306 18.61 -13.53 2.91
C VAL A 306 18.13 -13.63 1.47
N ASP A 307 18.96 -14.17 0.60
CA ASP A 307 18.65 -14.41 -0.81
C ASP A 307 17.96 -15.77 -1.06
N LEU A 308 17.57 -16.01 -2.31
CA LEU A 308 16.92 -17.27 -2.73
C LEU A 308 17.83 -18.50 -2.63
N ASP A 309 19.15 -18.29 -2.51
CA ASP A 309 20.16 -19.35 -2.31
C ASP A 309 20.44 -19.60 -0.82
N ASN A 310 19.61 -19.04 0.08
CA ASN A 310 19.72 -19.13 1.53
C ASN A 310 21.05 -18.57 2.08
N GLN A 311 21.54 -17.47 1.48
CA GLN A 311 22.75 -16.78 1.91
C GLN A 311 22.41 -15.37 2.42
N PHE A 312 23.11 -14.90 3.45
CA PHE A 312 23.00 -13.49 3.85
C PHE A 312 23.54 -12.58 2.75
N VAL A 313 22.72 -11.63 2.31
CA VAL A 313 23.13 -10.67 1.28
C VAL A 313 24.20 -9.72 1.82
N LYS A 314 25.15 -9.35 0.94
CA LYS A 314 26.24 -8.41 1.24
C LYS A 314 26.01 -7.03 0.62
N TYR A 315 24.81 -6.77 0.13
CA TYR A 315 24.38 -5.54 -0.52
C TYR A 315 23.10 -5.00 0.10
N GLN A 316 22.78 -3.77 -0.20
CA GLN A 316 21.52 -3.15 0.25
C GLN A 316 20.35 -3.71 -0.57
N THR A 317 19.24 -3.96 0.10
CA THR A 317 17.96 -4.29 -0.53
C THR A 317 17.01 -3.09 -0.44
N SER A 318 15.75 -3.25 -0.12
CA SER A 318 14.72 -2.21 -0.12
C SER A 318 15.17 -0.81 0.35
N PRO A 319 14.89 0.26 -0.40
CA PRO A 319 14.95 1.61 0.16
C PRO A 319 13.82 1.81 1.19
N VAL A 320 14.03 2.76 2.11
CA VAL A 320 12.96 3.27 2.98
C VAL A 320 12.03 4.15 2.16
N ILE A 321 10.76 3.81 2.12
CA ILE A 321 9.72 4.60 1.44
C ILE A 321 9.10 5.58 2.42
N PHE A 322 9.03 6.85 2.03
CA PHE A 322 8.27 7.86 2.75
C PHE A 322 7.61 8.82 1.77
N GLY A 323 6.72 9.67 2.24
CA GLY A 323 6.07 10.63 1.37
C GLY A 323 4.80 11.22 1.99
N GLY A 324 4.09 11.96 1.19
CA GLY A 324 2.83 12.60 1.52
C GLY A 324 2.36 13.48 0.37
N PRO A 325 1.15 14.07 0.46
CA PRO A 325 0.60 14.86 -0.63
C PRO A 325 1.35 16.18 -0.83
N GLY A 326 1.70 16.51 -2.08
CA GLY A 326 2.04 17.88 -2.48
C GLY A 326 0.76 18.72 -2.55
N THR A 327 0.81 19.99 -2.14
CA THR A 327 1.99 20.81 -1.78
C THR A 327 2.39 20.72 -0.30
N ASP A 328 1.62 20.06 0.57
CA ASP A 328 1.84 20.02 2.03
C ASP A 328 3.28 19.65 2.39
N VAL A 329 3.82 18.60 1.78
CA VAL A 329 5.17 18.10 2.10
C VAL A 329 6.30 19.03 1.62
N GLN A 330 6.02 20.01 0.75
CA GLN A 330 6.97 21.07 0.43
C GLN A 330 7.32 21.89 1.68
N HIS A 331 6.34 22.03 2.58
CA HIS A 331 6.49 22.75 3.85
C HIS A 331 6.89 21.83 5.03
N SER A 332 7.23 20.57 4.75
CA SER A 332 7.67 19.59 5.73
C SER A 332 9.14 19.21 5.52
N PHE A 333 9.46 18.43 4.51
CA PHE A 333 10.79 17.84 4.32
C PHE A 333 11.51 18.27 3.03
N PHE A 334 10.97 19.15 2.19
CA PHE A 334 11.64 19.58 0.96
C PHE A 334 12.91 20.37 1.21
N GLN A 335 13.06 21.00 2.38
CA GLN A 335 14.34 21.57 2.80
C GLN A 335 15.47 20.53 2.71
N MET A 336 15.22 19.30 3.19
CA MET A 336 16.19 18.20 3.10
C MET A 336 16.38 17.73 1.65
N LEU A 337 15.30 17.64 0.88
CA LEU A 337 15.38 17.21 -0.53
C LEU A 337 16.26 18.16 -1.36
N HIS A 338 16.17 19.47 -1.14
CA HIS A 338 16.91 20.47 -1.90
C HIS A 338 18.33 20.72 -1.39
N GLN A 339 18.52 20.84 -0.07
CA GLN A 339 19.78 21.27 0.54
C GLN A 339 20.40 20.30 1.52
N GLY A 340 19.70 19.18 1.82
CA GLY A 340 20.25 18.15 2.70
C GLY A 340 21.45 17.44 2.09
N THR A 341 22.26 16.78 2.94
CA THR A 341 23.44 16.03 2.55
C THR A 341 23.12 14.67 1.92
N SER A 342 21.90 14.16 2.13
CA SER A 342 21.43 12.90 1.54
C SER A 342 20.73 13.16 0.20
N PHE A 343 21.04 12.33 -0.80
CA PHE A 343 20.24 12.26 -2.02
C PHE A 343 19.00 11.42 -1.75
N VAL A 344 17.86 11.85 -2.30
CA VAL A 344 16.57 11.16 -2.20
C VAL A 344 15.93 11.15 -3.59
N PRO A 345 15.85 10.00 -4.27
CA PRO A 345 15.05 9.87 -5.49
C PRO A 345 13.59 10.18 -5.18
N CYS A 346 12.95 10.94 -6.06
CA CYS A 346 11.57 11.39 -5.90
C CYS A 346 10.69 10.84 -7.01
N ASP A 347 9.54 10.25 -6.65
CA ASP A 347 8.43 10.00 -7.57
C ASP A 347 7.36 11.07 -7.35
N PHE A 348 7.22 11.98 -8.31
CA PHE A 348 6.14 12.94 -8.39
C PHE A 348 4.98 12.35 -9.20
N ILE A 349 3.75 12.46 -8.69
CA ILE A 349 2.56 11.87 -9.31
C ILE A 349 1.48 12.94 -9.39
N VAL A 350 0.92 13.20 -10.58
CA VAL A 350 -0.04 14.29 -10.75
C VAL A 350 -1.07 14.03 -11.84
N PRO A 351 -2.37 14.27 -11.59
CA PRO A 351 -3.36 14.37 -12.64
C PRO A 351 -3.27 15.72 -13.37
N ALA A 352 -3.42 15.69 -14.69
CA ALA A 352 -3.52 16.92 -15.48
C ALA A 352 -4.83 17.69 -15.20
N ILE A 353 -5.89 16.98 -14.83
CA ILE A 353 -7.24 17.51 -14.58
C ILE A 353 -7.69 17.10 -13.18
N SER A 354 -8.13 18.09 -12.38
CA SER A 354 -8.74 17.85 -11.08
C SER A 354 -10.17 17.32 -11.19
N HIS A 355 -10.62 16.58 -10.18
CA HIS A 355 -12.04 16.27 -9.98
C HIS A 355 -12.84 17.48 -9.45
N ASN A 356 -12.15 18.44 -8.88
CA ASN A 356 -12.73 19.63 -8.25
C ASN A 356 -12.03 20.86 -8.84
N GLU A 357 -12.57 21.38 -9.93
CA GLU A 357 -12.07 22.57 -10.59
C GLU A 357 -12.54 23.80 -9.81
N ILE A 358 -11.62 24.45 -9.10
CA ILE A 358 -11.88 25.62 -8.25
C ILE A 358 -10.86 26.70 -8.61
N GLY A 359 -11.29 27.76 -9.32
CA GLY A 359 -10.42 28.84 -9.76
C GLY A 359 -9.16 28.31 -10.45
N ASP A 360 -8.00 28.82 -10.09
CA ASP A 360 -6.67 28.49 -10.63
C ASP A 360 -5.90 27.46 -9.78
N HIS A 361 -6.61 26.72 -8.90
CA HIS A 361 -5.97 25.74 -7.99
C HIS A 361 -5.17 24.66 -8.72
N GLN A 362 -5.69 24.14 -9.84
CA GLN A 362 -5.02 23.07 -10.59
C GLN A 362 -3.76 23.60 -11.30
N GLU A 363 -3.82 24.79 -11.90
CA GLU A 363 -2.69 25.42 -12.57
C GLU A 363 -1.57 25.73 -11.57
N ILE A 364 -1.92 26.23 -10.38
CA ILE A 364 -0.96 26.48 -9.30
C ILE A 364 -0.33 25.16 -8.84
N LEU A 365 -1.13 24.09 -8.67
CA LEU A 365 -0.63 22.77 -8.28
C LEU A 365 0.34 22.21 -9.32
N LEU A 366 -0.02 22.27 -10.61
CA LEU A 366 0.82 21.83 -11.73
C LEU A 366 2.12 22.66 -11.82
N ALA A 367 2.04 23.98 -11.67
CA ALA A 367 3.21 24.84 -11.64
C ALA A 367 4.16 24.46 -10.50
N ASN A 368 3.62 24.14 -9.31
CA ASN A 368 4.43 23.72 -8.16
C ASN A 368 5.18 22.40 -8.43
N ILE A 369 4.51 21.35 -8.89
CA ILE A 369 5.18 20.05 -9.12
C ILE A 369 6.28 20.19 -10.19
N LEU A 370 6.01 20.90 -11.27
CA LEU A 370 6.98 21.12 -12.35
C LEU A 370 8.17 21.95 -11.85
N ALA A 371 7.92 23.01 -11.08
CA ALA A 371 8.97 23.83 -10.47
C ALA A 371 9.85 23.02 -9.49
N GLN A 372 9.27 22.12 -8.68
CA GLN A 372 10.03 21.28 -7.75
C GLN A 372 10.95 20.31 -8.51
N SER A 373 10.42 19.65 -9.54
CA SER A 373 11.21 18.75 -10.39
C SER A 373 12.36 19.50 -11.09
N GLU A 374 12.08 20.68 -11.65
CA GLU A 374 13.09 21.52 -12.29
C GLU A 374 14.16 22.01 -11.31
N ALA A 375 13.75 22.47 -10.12
CA ALA A 375 14.66 22.96 -9.10
C ALA A 375 15.58 21.85 -8.55
N LEU A 376 15.04 20.65 -8.34
CA LEU A 376 15.85 19.48 -7.94
C LEU A 376 16.89 19.11 -9.01
N MET A 377 16.53 19.20 -10.28
CA MET A 377 17.44 18.90 -11.39
C MET A 377 18.51 19.98 -11.57
N LYS A 378 18.11 21.24 -11.67
CA LYS A 378 19.02 22.35 -12.00
C LYS A 378 19.83 22.83 -10.79
N GLY A 379 19.19 22.96 -9.63
CA GLY A 379 19.80 23.63 -8.49
C GLY A 379 20.06 25.11 -8.72
N LYS A 380 20.96 25.67 -7.90
CA LYS A 380 21.46 27.05 -7.98
C LYS A 380 22.88 27.10 -7.44
N THR A 381 23.83 27.49 -8.25
CA THR A 381 25.23 27.59 -7.84
C THR A 381 25.47 28.74 -6.84
N VAL A 382 26.55 28.63 -6.07
CA VAL A 382 26.98 29.72 -5.15
C VAL A 382 27.22 31.05 -5.90
N LYS A 383 27.65 30.96 -7.17
CA LYS A 383 27.87 32.13 -8.02
C LYS A 383 26.56 32.83 -8.40
N GLU A 384 25.54 32.05 -8.79
CA GLU A 384 24.20 32.55 -9.08
C GLU A 384 23.54 33.16 -7.85
N ALA A 385 23.60 32.45 -6.71
CA ALA A 385 23.09 32.94 -5.44
C ALA A 385 23.76 34.27 -5.02
N ALA A 386 25.06 34.39 -5.24
CA ALA A 386 25.78 35.66 -4.98
C ALA A 386 25.35 36.77 -5.93
N ALA A 387 25.09 36.47 -7.20
CA ALA A 387 24.61 37.46 -8.18
C ALA A 387 23.20 37.97 -7.84
N GLU A 388 22.29 37.04 -7.47
CA GLU A 388 20.94 37.42 -7.03
C GLU A 388 20.95 38.30 -5.77
N LEU A 389 21.78 37.96 -4.77
CA LEU A 389 21.92 38.75 -3.55
C LEU A 389 22.43 40.17 -3.85
N LYS A 390 23.41 40.31 -4.77
CA LYS A 390 23.91 41.62 -5.22
C LYS A 390 22.83 42.43 -5.95
N ALA A 391 22.09 41.77 -6.84
CA ALA A 391 20.97 42.39 -7.55
C ALA A 391 19.87 42.85 -6.61
N ALA A 392 19.67 42.13 -5.48
CA ALA A 392 18.76 42.51 -4.40
C ALA A 392 19.33 43.63 -3.46
N GLY A 393 20.45 44.23 -3.78
CA GLY A 393 21.04 45.36 -3.03
C GLY A 393 21.74 44.96 -1.74
N LYS A 394 22.10 43.69 -1.55
CA LYS A 394 22.81 43.22 -0.34
C LYS A 394 24.27 43.66 -0.30
N SER A 395 24.78 44.03 0.88
CA SER A 395 26.19 44.41 1.09
C SER A 395 27.14 43.24 0.73
N LYS A 396 28.42 43.56 0.51
CA LYS A 396 29.45 42.53 0.25
C LYS A 396 29.54 41.48 1.37
N GLU A 397 29.43 41.93 2.62
CA GLU A 397 29.45 41.13 3.84
C GLU A 397 28.23 40.21 3.89
N GLU A 398 27.02 40.73 3.62
CA GLU A 398 25.80 39.93 3.56
C GLU A 398 25.87 38.88 2.45
N VAL A 399 26.36 39.25 1.26
CA VAL A 399 26.56 38.34 0.13
C VAL A 399 27.54 37.23 0.51
N ALA A 400 28.66 37.57 1.13
CA ALA A 400 29.65 36.57 1.58
C ALA A 400 29.07 35.61 2.58
N LYS A 401 28.24 36.10 3.52
CA LYS A 401 27.57 35.29 4.57
C LYS A 401 26.48 34.38 4.00
N LEU A 402 25.64 34.87 3.06
CA LEU A 402 24.40 34.21 2.68
C LEU A 402 24.49 33.37 1.40
N LYS A 403 25.46 33.60 0.50
CA LYS A 403 25.54 32.95 -0.81
C LYS A 403 25.53 31.41 -0.74
N LYS A 404 26.16 30.81 0.28
CA LYS A 404 26.16 29.35 0.44
C LYS A 404 24.80 28.83 0.97
N TYR A 405 24.14 29.57 1.85
CA TYR A 405 22.81 29.20 2.36
C TYR A 405 21.71 29.31 1.27
N LYS A 406 21.93 30.11 0.25
CA LYS A 406 21.01 30.29 -0.88
C LYS A 406 21.41 29.52 -2.14
N SER A 407 22.40 28.65 -2.06
CA SER A 407 22.74 27.72 -3.12
C SER A 407 22.04 26.38 -2.96
N PHE A 408 21.81 25.71 -4.08
CA PHE A 408 21.13 24.40 -4.16
C PHE A 408 21.97 23.48 -5.02
N HIS A 409 22.20 22.26 -4.56
CA HIS A 409 23.13 21.34 -5.23
C HIS A 409 22.68 20.95 -6.64
N GLY A 410 21.37 20.83 -6.88
CA GLY A 410 20.86 20.28 -8.13
C GLY A 410 21.25 18.81 -8.34
N ASN A 411 21.08 18.33 -9.58
CA ASN A 411 21.36 16.95 -9.96
C ASN A 411 20.73 15.89 -9.04
N ARG A 412 19.56 16.21 -8.50
CA ARG A 412 18.77 15.34 -7.64
C ARG A 412 17.71 14.60 -8.48
N PRO A 413 17.72 13.26 -8.49
CA PRO A 413 16.90 12.50 -9.40
C PRO A 413 15.42 12.54 -9.03
N SER A 414 14.56 12.67 -10.04
CA SER A 414 13.12 12.52 -9.89
C SER A 414 12.49 11.88 -11.12
N ASN A 415 11.39 11.16 -10.91
CA ASN A 415 10.46 10.73 -11.93
C ASN A 415 9.17 11.54 -11.80
N THR A 416 8.50 11.79 -12.90
CA THR A 416 7.18 12.45 -12.89
C THR A 416 6.18 11.58 -13.64
N VAL A 417 5.20 11.07 -12.92
CA VAL A 417 4.08 10.28 -13.47
C VAL A 417 2.90 11.22 -13.67
N VAL A 418 2.55 11.45 -14.95
CA VAL A 418 1.43 12.31 -15.33
C VAL A 418 0.35 11.46 -15.96
N PHE A 419 -0.89 11.65 -15.54
CA PHE A 419 -2.07 11.03 -16.13
C PHE A 419 -3.20 12.06 -16.28
N LYS A 420 -4.22 11.72 -17.05
CA LYS A 420 -5.29 12.67 -17.35
C LYS A 420 -6.06 13.07 -16.09
N LYS A 421 -6.56 12.08 -15.35
CA LYS A 421 -7.40 12.25 -14.15
C LYS A 421 -7.34 10.98 -13.32
N ILE A 422 -7.43 11.07 -12.00
CA ILE A 422 -7.51 9.86 -11.19
C ILE A 422 -8.91 9.25 -11.31
N ASP A 423 -8.97 8.05 -11.83
CA ASP A 423 -10.15 7.21 -11.88
C ASP A 423 -9.78 5.77 -11.52
N ALA A 424 -10.74 4.87 -11.49
CA ALA A 424 -10.50 3.49 -11.10
C ALA A 424 -9.50 2.79 -12.04
N TYR A 425 -9.59 3.02 -13.34
CA TYR A 425 -8.68 2.44 -14.33
C TYR A 425 -7.24 2.94 -14.13
N THR A 426 -7.07 4.25 -13.99
CA THR A 426 -5.76 4.88 -13.75
C THR A 426 -5.16 4.43 -12.42
N LEU A 427 -5.98 4.33 -11.36
CA LEU A 427 -5.53 3.82 -10.07
C LEU A 427 -5.04 2.37 -10.19
N GLY A 428 -5.77 1.54 -10.92
CA GLY A 428 -5.38 0.16 -11.19
C GLY A 428 -4.03 0.06 -11.88
N MET A 429 -3.80 0.85 -12.93
CA MET A 429 -2.51 0.92 -13.62
C MET A 429 -1.37 1.37 -12.68
N LEU A 430 -1.61 2.41 -11.89
CA LEU A 430 -0.61 2.98 -10.98
C LEU A 430 -0.17 1.99 -9.90
N VAL A 431 -1.12 1.31 -9.27
CA VAL A 431 -0.83 0.31 -8.24
C VAL A 431 -0.09 -0.88 -8.83
N ALA A 432 -0.55 -1.43 -9.95
CA ALA A 432 0.10 -2.55 -10.63
C ALA A 432 1.52 -2.20 -11.11
N MET A 433 1.76 -0.97 -11.54
CA MET A 433 3.10 -0.49 -11.89
C MET A 433 4.08 -0.61 -10.70
N TYR A 434 3.66 -0.20 -9.50
CA TYR A 434 4.50 -0.31 -8.30
C TYR A 434 4.63 -1.76 -7.82
N GLU A 435 3.61 -2.59 -7.95
CA GLU A 435 3.71 -4.03 -7.65
C GLU A 435 4.76 -4.71 -8.52
N HIS A 436 4.74 -4.46 -9.82
CA HIS A 436 5.71 -5.02 -10.76
C HIS A 436 7.12 -4.44 -10.57
N LYS A 437 7.24 -3.13 -10.32
CA LYS A 437 8.51 -2.51 -9.93
C LYS A 437 9.13 -3.24 -8.73
N THR A 438 8.34 -3.45 -7.69
CA THR A 438 8.78 -4.12 -6.45
C THR A 438 9.22 -5.56 -6.72
N PHE A 439 8.49 -6.28 -7.57
CA PHE A 439 8.85 -7.63 -7.97
C PHE A 439 10.18 -7.68 -8.74
N VAL A 440 10.38 -6.78 -9.71
CA VAL A 440 11.65 -6.71 -10.48
C VAL A 440 12.83 -6.36 -9.59
N GLU A 441 12.67 -5.44 -8.65
CA GLU A 441 13.69 -5.15 -7.63
C GLU A 441 14.08 -6.42 -6.87
N GLY A 442 13.09 -7.20 -6.39
CA GLY A 442 13.33 -8.47 -5.70
C GLY A 442 14.04 -9.51 -6.55
N ILE A 443 13.71 -9.58 -7.85
CA ILE A 443 14.41 -10.46 -8.81
C ILE A 443 15.91 -10.08 -8.91
N ILE A 444 16.19 -8.78 -9.07
CA ILE A 444 17.56 -8.29 -9.23
C ILE A 444 18.38 -8.50 -7.95
N TRP A 445 17.78 -8.34 -6.80
CA TRP A 445 18.40 -8.62 -5.50
C TRP A 445 18.39 -10.12 -5.13
N ASN A 446 17.85 -10.98 -5.98
CA ASN A 446 17.72 -12.43 -5.74
C ASN A 446 17.07 -12.76 -4.40
N ILE A 447 16.01 -12.03 -4.01
CA ILE A 447 15.31 -12.20 -2.72
C ILE A 447 13.86 -12.64 -2.93
N ASN A 448 13.24 -13.23 -1.88
CA ASN A 448 11.82 -13.55 -1.90
C ASN A 448 11.00 -12.32 -1.49
N SER A 449 10.31 -11.70 -2.47
CA SER A 449 9.46 -10.52 -2.24
C SER A 449 8.07 -10.85 -1.66
N PHE A 450 7.72 -12.12 -1.43
CA PHE A 450 6.33 -12.54 -1.21
C PHE A 450 6.06 -13.16 0.16
N ASP A 451 7.08 -13.33 1.00
CA ASP A 451 6.96 -13.69 2.40
C ASP A 451 7.16 -12.49 3.34
N GLN A 452 6.98 -12.70 4.66
CA GLN A 452 7.12 -11.67 5.69
C GLN A 452 7.54 -12.26 7.05
N MET A 453 8.54 -13.13 7.08
CA MET A 453 9.02 -13.81 8.30
C MET A 453 9.46 -12.83 9.40
N GLY A 454 9.93 -11.62 9.02
CA GLY A 454 10.43 -10.60 9.95
C GLY A 454 9.41 -10.05 10.94
N VAL A 455 8.10 -10.24 10.72
CA VAL A 455 7.06 -9.75 11.64
C VAL A 455 6.64 -10.80 12.69
N GLU A 456 7.17 -12.03 12.65
CA GLU A 456 6.71 -13.12 13.51
C GLU A 456 7.28 -13.05 14.92
N LEU A 457 8.56 -12.71 15.07
CA LEU A 457 9.24 -12.67 16.37
C LEU A 457 8.57 -11.70 17.35
N GLY A 458 8.22 -10.49 16.88
CA GLY A 458 7.55 -9.49 17.71
C GLY A 458 6.19 -9.99 18.23
N LYS A 459 5.41 -10.70 17.39
CA LYS A 459 4.13 -11.29 17.77
C LYS A 459 4.30 -12.37 18.85
N GLN A 460 5.29 -13.25 18.70
CA GLN A 460 5.61 -14.28 19.71
C GLN A 460 5.98 -13.64 21.06
N MET A 461 6.83 -12.61 21.03
CA MET A 461 7.22 -11.89 22.26
C MET A 461 6.03 -11.17 22.92
N ALA A 462 5.14 -10.57 22.12
CA ALA A 462 3.93 -9.94 22.64
C ALA A 462 3.02 -10.91 23.38
N LEU A 463 2.85 -12.13 22.85
CA LEU A 463 2.08 -13.19 23.51
C LEU A 463 2.69 -13.64 24.87
N ASN A 464 4.01 -13.52 25.02
CA ASN A 464 4.67 -13.82 26.29
C ASN A 464 4.53 -12.69 27.30
N ILE A 465 4.48 -11.43 26.86
CA ILE A 465 4.36 -10.24 27.72
C ILE A 465 2.90 -10.01 28.16
N LEU A 466 1.93 -10.29 27.30
CA LEU A 466 0.52 -10.00 27.54
C LEU A 466 -0.02 -10.53 28.87
N PRO A 467 0.21 -11.80 29.25
CA PRO A 467 -0.26 -12.35 30.53
C PRO A 467 0.28 -11.56 31.75
N GLU A 468 1.52 -11.07 31.71
CA GLU A 468 2.09 -10.28 32.78
C GLU A 468 1.42 -8.93 32.94
N LEU A 469 1.07 -8.27 31.84
CA LEU A 469 0.35 -6.99 31.86
C LEU A 469 -1.11 -7.15 32.31
N GLN A 470 -1.69 -8.35 32.13
CA GLN A 470 -3.03 -8.73 32.62
C GLN A 470 -3.06 -9.18 34.07
N GLY A 471 -1.90 -9.23 34.75
CA GLY A 471 -1.81 -9.68 36.13
C GLY A 471 -1.73 -11.21 36.33
N ASN A 472 -1.65 -11.96 35.23
CA ASN A 472 -1.50 -13.41 35.22
C ASN A 472 -0.01 -13.74 35.08
N LYS A 473 0.59 -14.30 36.13
CA LYS A 473 1.92 -14.94 36.13
C LYS A 473 3.18 -14.34 35.53
N GLU A 474 4.10 -14.58 36.24
CA GLU A 474 5.44 -14.09 36.45
C GLU A 474 6.55 -15.08 36.10
N ASN A 475 6.63 -15.75 35.06
CA ASN A 475 7.75 -16.68 34.84
C ASN A 475 8.38 -16.64 33.44
N VAL A 476 8.23 -15.51 32.73
CA VAL A 476 8.99 -15.30 31.51
C VAL A 476 10.20 -14.43 31.80
N LYS A 477 11.39 -14.92 31.53
CA LYS A 477 12.62 -14.15 31.67
C LYS A 477 12.74 -13.16 30.53
N HIS A 478 12.55 -11.89 30.84
CA HIS A 478 12.79 -10.79 29.92
C HIS A 478 14.17 -10.17 30.14
N ASP A 479 14.67 -9.41 29.17
CA ASP A 479 15.82 -8.54 29.37
C ASP A 479 15.52 -7.45 30.40
N SER A 480 16.57 -6.79 30.88
CA SER A 480 16.45 -5.79 31.96
C SER A 480 15.59 -4.58 31.57
N SER A 481 15.65 -4.14 30.31
CA SER A 481 14.84 -3.02 29.79
C SER A 481 13.37 -3.37 29.77
N THR A 482 13.01 -4.50 29.17
CA THR A 482 11.63 -4.98 29.08
C THR A 482 11.03 -5.19 30.47
N SER A 483 11.77 -5.83 31.40
CA SER A 483 11.34 -6.03 32.80
C SER A 483 11.06 -4.71 33.51
N ALA A 484 11.94 -3.73 33.36
CA ALA A 484 11.78 -2.41 33.97
C ALA A 484 10.59 -1.65 33.42
N LEU A 485 10.33 -1.74 32.09
CA LEU A 485 9.18 -1.11 31.44
C LEU A 485 7.87 -1.75 31.88
N ILE A 486 7.78 -3.08 31.97
CA ILE A 486 6.60 -3.79 32.51
C ILE A 486 6.29 -3.33 33.92
N ALA A 487 7.31 -3.26 34.81
CA ALA A 487 7.14 -2.80 36.17
C ALA A 487 6.68 -1.33 36.27
N LEU A 488 7.22 -0.45 35.40
CA LEU A 488 6.82 0.94 35.32
C LEU A 488 5.37 1.07 34.87
N ILE A 489 4.98 0.38 33.80
CA ILE A 489 3.61 0.39 33.25
C ILE A 489 2.61 -0.08 34.32
N LYS A 490 2.89 -1.20 35.00
CA LYS A 490 2.05 -1.71 36.09
C LYS A 490 1.88 -0.68 37.23
N ARG A 491 2.95 0.08 37.55
CA ARG A 491 2.89 1.14 38.54
C ARG A 491 2.03 2.33 38.12
N LEU A 492 2.13 2.74 36.85
CA LEU A 492 1.38 3.88 36.31
C LEU A 492 -0.10 3.57 36.08
N ARG A 493 -0.48 2.29 36.03
CA ARG A 493 -1.87 1.84 35.85
C ARG A 493 -2.64 1.71 37.18
N LYS A 494 -1.95 1.77 38.31
CA LYS A 494 -2.52 1.84 39.68
C LYS A 494 -2.86 3.28 40.04
#